data_b3df7547e6a4b6109cfcaa28fc430825
#
_entry.id   b3df7547e6a4b6109cfcaa28fc430825
#
_cell.length_a   1.000
_cell.length_b   1.000
_cell.length_c   1.000
_cell.angle_alpha   90.00
_cell.angle_beta   90.00
_cell.angle_gamma   90.00
#
_symmetry.space_group_name_H-M   'P 1'
#
loop_
_entity.id
_entity.type
_entity.pdbx_description
1 polymer ?
#
loop_
_entity_poly.entity_id
_entity_poly.type
_entity_poly.pdbx_seq_one_letter_code
_entity_poly.pdbx_strand_id
1 'polypeptide(L)'
;YDAVGIGLISDVLASLVSSYTYKKSGNLDIKNSLPLLISVLIVTMIGSFVASFLPEQAMSGTMQIALIIIGLRFILKPVNKTREQLEAGSPKSRLIKAIVGGIFVGFICGFAGAGGGMMLLLVLTTFLGYPMHLAVGTSVFIMAFTALTGGISHFMIGGVPDILSLVLCVVFTLLWARIAA
;
A
#
# COMPACT_ATOMS: atom_id res chain seq x y z
N TYR A 1 -7.18 8.47 15.94
CA TYR A 1 -7.76 7.27 15.28
C TYR A 1 -8.70 7.67 14.15
N ASP A 2 -9.64 8.60 14.36
CA ASP A 2 -10.67 8.97 13.36
C ASP A 2 -10.05 9.52 12.05
N ALA A 3 -9.07 10.41 12.15
CA ALA A 3 -8.41 10.99 10.98
C ALA A 3 -7.70 9.94 10.10
N VAL A 4 -7.10 8.93 10.74
CA VAL A 4 -6.43 7.83 10.01
C VAL A 4 -7.47 6.96 9.29
N GLY A 5 -8.56 6.61 9.96
CA GLY A 5 -9.65 5.84 9.37
C GLY A 5 -10.29 6.55 8.16
N ILE A 6 -10.55 7.86 8.29
CA ILE A 6 -11.08 8.69 7.19
C ILE A 6 -10.10 8.73 6.02
N GLY A 7 -8.81 8.93 6.27
CA GLY A 7 -7.77 8.92 5.26
C GLY A 7 -7.71 7.59 4.52
N LEU A 8 -7.72 6.46 5.23
CA LEU A 8 -7.69 5.13 4.63
C LEU A 8 -8.91 4.84 3.75
N ILE A 9 -10.12 5.22 4.16
CA ILE A 9 -11.31 5.04 3.31
C ILE A 9 -11.23 5.90 2.04
N SER A 10 -10.73 7.13 2.16
CA SER A 10 -10.51 7.99 0.99
C SER A 10 -9.48 7.40 0.04
N ASP A 11 -8.41 6.81 0.59
CA ASP A 11 -7.38 6.11 -0.19
C ASP A 11 -7.93 4.87 -0.91
N VAL A 12 -8.89 4.15 -0.35
CA VAL A 12 -9.56 3.03 -1.03
C VAL A 12 -10.16 3.48 -2.35
N LEU A 13 -10.96 4.54 -2.31
CA LEU A 13 -11.67 5.02 -3.49
C LEU A 13 -10.72 5.59 -4.55
N ALA A 14 -9.75 6.41 -4.13
CA ALA A 14 -8.73 6.94 -5.03
C ALA A 14 -7.90 5.82 -5.68
N SER A 15 -7.50 4.83 -4.88
CA SER A 15 -6.70 3.70 -5.36
C SER A 15 -7.49 2.79 -6.30
N LEU A 16 -8.80 2.59 -6.07
CA LEU A 16 -9.65 1.84 -6.99
C LEU A 16 -9.79 2.54 -8.35
N VAL A 17 -10.04 3.85 -8.37
CA VAL A 17 -10.11 4.65 -9.60
C VAL A 17 -8.78 4.61 -10.35
N SER A 18 -7.68 4.85 -9.66
CA SER A 18 -6.33 4.81 -10.26
C SER A 18 -5.98 3.41 -10.77
N SER A 19 -6.29 2.36 -9.99
CA SER A 19 -6.08 0.96 -10.38
C SER A 19 -6.84 0.59 -11.65
N TYR A 20 -8.07 1.08 -11.81
CA TYR A 20 -8.84 0.88 -13.04
C TYR A 20 -8.14 1.53 -14.25
N THR A 21 -7.63 2.74 -14.10
CA THR A 21 -6.89 3.44 -15.16
C THR A 21 -5.60 2.68 -15.52
N TYR A 22 -4.82 2.22 -14.54
CA TYR A 22 -3.61 1.42 -14.78
C TYR A 22 -3.93 0.06 -15.42
N LYS A 23 -5.05 -0.57 -15.07
CA LYS A 23 -5.51 -1.79 -15.72
C LYS A 23 -5.79 -1.58 -17.19
N LYS A 24 -6.49 -0.50 -17.55
CA LYS A 24 -6.80 -0.13 -18.94
C LYS A 24 -5.53 0.15 -19.76
N SER A 25 -4.51 0.71 -19.13
CA SER A 25 -3.20 0.98 -19.76
C SER A 25 -2.25 -0.23 -19.80
N GLY A 26 -2.68 -1.42 -19.34
CA GLY A 26 -1.84 -2.62 -19.30
C GLY A 26 -0.74 -2.60 -18.24
N ASN A 27 -0.76 -1.65 -17.32
CA ASN A 27 0.25 -1.44 -16.28
C ASN A 27 -0.16 -2.02 -14.92
N LEU A 28 -0.85 -3.16 -14.92
CA LEU A 28 -1.32 -3.86 -13.73
C LEU A 28 -1.08 -5.36 -13.85
N ASP A 29 -0.38 -5.95 -12.89
CA ASP A 29 -0.14 -7.40 -12.82
C ASP A 29 -0.84 -7.99 -11.59
N ILE A 30 -2.12 -8.32 -11.75
CA ILE A 30 -2.92 -8.91 -10.66
C ILE A 30 -2.44 -10.33 -10.35
N LYS A 31 -2.21 -11.15 -11.38
CA LYS A 31 -1.97 -12.59 -11.21
C LYS A 31 -0.71 -12.89 -10.41
N ASN A 32 0.39 -12.23 -10.74
CA ASN A 32 1.67 -12.47 -10.07
C ASN A 32 1.80 -11.71 -8.75
N SER A 33 0.97 -10.71 -8.49
CA SER A 33 0.95 -9.95 -7.24
C SER A 33 0.02 -10.54 -6.16
N LEU A 34 -0.83 -11.51 -6.50
CA LEU A 34 -1.74 -12.16 -5.55
C LEU A 34 -1.06 -12.69 -4.27
N PRO A 35 0.09 -13.39 -4.33
CA PRO A 35 0.75 -13.85 -3.10
C PRO A 35 1.22 -12.69 -2.21
N LEU A 36 1.69 -11.59 -2.84
CA LEU A 36 2.05 -10.37 -2.12
C LEU A 36 0.80 -9.74 -1.47
N LEU A 37 -0.29 -9.61 -2.21
CA LEU A 37 -1.56 -9.08 -1.71
C LEU A 37 -2.07 -9.86 -0.50
N ILE A 38 -2.15 -11.18 -0.61
CA ILE A 38 -2.67 -12.03 0.48
C ILE A 38 -1.80 -11.91 1.73
N SER A 39 -0.47 -11.98 1.59
CA SER A 39 0.44 -11.86 2.73
C SER A 39 0.37 -10.48 3.36
N VAL A 40 0.28 -9.41 2.56
CA VAL A 40 0.10 -8.04 3.08
C VAL A 40 -1.19 -7.92 3.88
N LEU A 41 -2.32 -8.41 3.35
CA LEU A 41 -3.62 -8.29 4.03
C LEU A 41 -3.64 -9.01 5.39
N ILE A 42 -3.16 -10.25 5.44
CA ILE A 42 -3.12 -11.03 6.69
C ILE A 42 -2.25 -10.31 7.74
N VAL A 43 -1.07 -9.86 7.33
CA VAL A 43 -0.12 -9.26 8.26
C VAL A 43 -0.52 -7.82 8.63
N THR A 44 -1.23 -7.09 7.76
CA THR A 44 -1.81 -5.79 8.11
C THR A 44 -2.80 -5.91 9.28
N MET A 45 -3.65 -6.95 9.29
CA MET A 45 -4.55 -7.19 10.42
C MET A 45 -3.78 -7.45 11.72
N ILE A 46 -2.72 -8.25 11.65
CA ILE A 46 -1.84 -8.52 12.80
C ILE A 46 -1.13 -7.24 13.26
N GLY A 47 -0.59 -6.46 12.33
CA GLY A 47 0.07 -5.20 12.60
C GLY A 47 -0.85 -4.17 13.27
N SER A 48 -2.09 -4.03 12.78
CA SER A 48 -3.11 -3.16 13.38
C SER A 48 -3.47 -3.59 14.81
N PHE A 49 -3.57 -4.90 15.04
CA PHE A 49 -3.82 -5.43 16.37
C PHE A 49 -2.65 -5.14 17.33
N VAL A 50 -1.41 -5.33 16.89
CA VAL A 50 -0.22 -4.98 17.70
C VAL A 50 -0.16 -3.48 17.97
N ALA A 51 -0.49 -2.65 16.98
CA ALA A 51 -0.51 -1.19 17.10
C ALA A 51 -1.50 -0.71 18.17
N SER A 52 -2.62 -1.40 18.38
CA SER A 52 -3.63 -1.01 19.39
C SER A 52 -3.11 -1.06 20.84
N PHE A 53 -1.98 -1.72 21.09
CA PHE A 53 -1.34 -1.77 22.42
C PHE A 53 -0.27 -0.69 22.63
N LEU A 54 0.03 0.13 21.62
CA LEU A 54 1.13 1.09 21.66
C LEU A 54 0.63 2.54 21.67
N PRO A 55 1.36 3.47 22.31
CA PRO A 55 1.00 4.88 22.28
C PRO A 55 1.20 5.49 20.88
N GLU A 56 0.31 6.38 20.48
CA GLU A 56 0.28 7.03 19.16
C GLU A 56 1.60 7.73 18.77
N GLN A 57 2.30 8.29 19.75
CA GLN A 57 3.57 8.99 19.52
C GLN A 57 4.68 8.06 18.99
N ALA A 58 4.70 6.80 19.43
CA ALA A 58 5.68 5.83 18.95
C ALA A 58 5.43 5.41 17.49
N MET A 59 4.17 5.41 17.07
CA MET A 59 3.76 5.05 15.71
C MET A 59 4.15 6.13 14.69
N SER A 60 3.91 7.40 15.01
CA SER A 60 4.18 8.54 14.12
C SER A 60 5.67 8.69 13.80
N GLY A 61 6.56 8.61 14.78
CA GLY A 61 7.99 8.75 14.59
C GLY A 61 8.60 7.64 13.72
N THR A 62 8.16 6.41 13.92
CA THR A 62 8.66 5.25 13.14
C THR A 62 8.31 5.39 11.66
N MET A 63 7.11 5.88 11.34
CA MET A 63 6.67 6.08 9.96
C MET A 63 7.49 7.15 9.23
N GLN A 64 7.79 8.26 9.89
CA GLN A 64 8.61 9.33 9.30
C GLN A 64 10.00 8.85 8.94
N ILE A 65 10.66 8.12 9.82
CA ILE A 65 11.98 7.53 9.57
C ILE A 65 11.93 6.55 8.40
N ALA A 66 10.93 5.68 8.35
CA ALA A 66 10.77 4.73 7.27
C ALA A 66 10.60 5.43 5.90
N LEU A 67 9.78 6.50 5.82
CA LEU A 67 9.59 7.28 4.60
C LEU A 67 10.88 7.96 4.12
N ILE A 68 11.68 8.51 5.04
CA ILE A 68 12.99 9.12 4.71
C ILE A 68 13.92 8.07 4.11
N ILE A 69 14.03 6.89 4.73
CA ILE A 69 14.89 5.79 4.26
C ILE A 69 14.45 5.34 2.86
N ILE A 70 13.14 5.19 2.63
CA ILE A 70 12.59 4.78 1.34
C ILE A 70 12.85 5.84 0.27
N GLY A 71 12.59 7.11 0.57
CA GLY A 71 12.85 8.22 -0.35
C GLY A 71 14.32 8.31 -0.76
N LEU A 72 15.22 8.23 0.22
CA LEU A 72 16.67 8.22 -0.02
C LEU A 72 17.10 7.01 -0.88
N ARG A 73 16.50 5.85 -0.65
CA ARG A 73 16.75 4.63 -1.42
C ARG A 73 16.40 4.79 -2.90
N PHE A 74 15.26 5.44 -3.23
CA PHE A 74 14.88 5.70 -4.62
C PHE A 74 15.79 6.70 -5.31
N ILE A 75 16.27 7.71 -4.58
CA ILE A 75 17.23 8.70 -5.12
C ILE A 75 18.58 8.05 -5.40
N LEU A 76 19.10 7.25 -4.47
CA LEU A 76 20.44 6.65 -4.57
C LEU A 76 20.51 5.47 -5.54
N LYS A 77 19.41 4.73 -5.72
CA LYS A 77 19.35 3.56 -6.61
C LYS A 77 18.08 3.60 -7.46
N PRO A 78 18.09 4.35 -8.58
CA PRO A 78 16.95 4.38 -9.50
C PRO A 78 16.65 2.99 -10.06
N VAL A 79 15.38 2.72 -10.28
CA VAL A 79 14.89 1.42 -10.73
C VAL A 79 14.88 1.38 -12.25
N ASN A 80 15.88 0.71 -12.85
CA ASN A 80 16.04 0.54 -14.30
C ASN A 80 15.78 -0.92 -14.73
N LYS A 81 14.69 -1.54 -14.24
CA LYS A 81 14.36 -2.93 -14.59
C LYS A 81 13.34 -2.98 -15.71
N THR A 82 13.51 -3.95 -16.62
CA THR A 82 12.60 -4.22 -17.74
C THR A 82 11.66 -5.38 -17.41
N ARG A 83 10.53 -5.47 -18.14
CA ARG A 83 9.56 -6.57 -17.98
C ARG A 83 10.18 -7.95 -18.26
N GLU A 84 11.09 -8.04 -19.21
CA GLU A 84 11.81 -9.28 -19.55
C GLU A 84 12.64 -9.81 -18.37
N GLN A 85 13.27 -8.94 -17.60
CA GLN A 85 14.01 -9.32 -16.39
C GLN A 85 13.11 -9.83 -15.27
N LEU A 86 11.88 -9.37 -15.22
CA LEU A 86 10.88 -9.87 -14.29
C LEU A 86 10.48 -11.32 -14.67
N GLU A 87 10.26 -11.60 -15.95
CA GLU A 87 9.80 -12.91 -16.45
C GLU A 87 10.88 -13.99 -16.35
N ALA A 88 12.16 -13.62 -16.40
CA ALA A 88 13.30 -14.53 -16.30
C ALA A 88 13.50 -15.15 -14.88
N GLY A 89 12.83 -14.65 -13.86
CA GLY A 89 12.96 -15.15 -12.49
C GLY A 89 12.24 -16.48 -12.24
N SER A 90 12.84 -17.37 -11.43
CA SER A 90 12.19 -18.62 -11.01
C SER A 90 10.88 -18.35 -10.27
N PRO A 91 9.76 -19.05 -10.59
CA PRO A 91 8.46 -18.86 -9.96
C PRO A 91 8.49 -19.04 -8.43
N LYS A 92 9.26 -20.02 -7.95
CA LYS A 92 9.41 -20.29 -6.51
C LYS A 92 10.12 -19.14 -5.76
N SER A 93 11.19 -18.60 -6.36
CA SER A 93 11.91 -17.46 -5.78
C SER A 93 11.04 -16.21 -5.72
N ARG A 94 10.22 -15.97 -6.74
CA ARG A 94 9.27 -14.84 -6.78
C ARG A 94 8.20 -14.99 -5.70
N LEU A 95 7.66 -16.19 -5.51
CA LEU A 95 6.69 -16.47 -4.47
C LEU A 95 7.24 -16.19 -3.07
N ILE A 96 8.43 -16.70 -2.76
CA ILE A 96 9.08 -16.47 -1.46
C ILE A 96 9.34 -14.98 -1.24
N LYS A 97 9.87 -14.27 -2.22
CA LYS A 97 10.11 -12.82 -2.16
C LYS A 97 8.81 -12.03 -1.97
N ALA A 98 7.72 -12.44 -2.62
CA ALA A 98 6.41 -11.82 -2.48
C ALA A 98 5.86 -12.00 -1.07
N ILE A 99 5.95 -13.21 -0.51
CA ILE A 99 5.48 -13.49 0.86
C ILE A 99 6.32 -12.71 1.88
N VAL A 100 7.65 -12.79 1.80
CA VAL A 100 8.55 -12.08 2.74
C VAL A 100 8.36 -10.56 2.64
N GLY A 101 8.30 -10.02 1.42
CA GLY A 101 8.02 -8.61 1.19
C GLY A 101 6.64 -8.19 1.69
N GLY A 102 5.64 -9.06 1.52
CA GLY A 102 4.28 -8.85 2.00
C GLY A 102 4.17 -8.83 3.52
N ILE A 103 4.89 -9.73 4.21
CA ILE A 103 4.98 -9.74 5.67
C ILE A 103 5.56 -8.42 6.18
N PHE A 104 6.67 -7.98 5.59
CA PHE A 104 7.33 -6.75 5.99
C PHE A 104 6.45 -5.51 5.77
N VAL A 105 5.88 -5.36 4.56
CA VAL A 105 5.01 -4.23 4.22
C VAL A 105 3.72 -4.29 5.03
N GLY A 106 3.08 -5.45 5.12
CA GLY A 106 1.82 -5.62 5.84
C GLY A 106 1.94 -5.25 7.31
N PHE A 107 3.04 -5.66 7.96
CA PHE A 107 3.29 -5.29 9.36
C PHE A 107 3.42 -3.78 9.53
N ILE A 108 4.22 -3.12 8.67
CA ILE A 108 4.41 -1.66 8.75
C ILE A 108 3.09 -0.93 8.41
N CYS A 109 2.36 -1.36 7.41
CA CYS A 109 1.08 -0.74 7.03
C CYS A 109 0.03 -0.87 8.14
N GLY A 110 -0.09 -2.03 8.74
CA GLY A 110 -1.00 -2.26 9.85
C GLY A 110 -0.58 -1.48 11.10
N PHE A 111 0.70 -1.47 11.39
CA PHE A 111 1.26 -0.78 12.54
C PHE A 111 1.15 0.75 12.43
N ALA A 112 1.48 1.31 11.27
CA ALA A 112 1.50 2.76 11.05
C ALA A 112 0.15 3.35 10.59
N GLY A 113 -0.85 2.51 10.27
CA GLY A 113 -2.15 2.96 9.77
C GLY A 113 -2.07 3.66 8.41
N ALA A 114 -1.02 3.40 7.63
CA ALA A 114 -0.81 4.02 6.32
C ALA A 114 -1.07 3.01 5.22
N GLY A 115 -1.66 3.45 4.12
CA GLY A 115 -1.97 2.59 2.96
C GLY A 115 -0.77 1.93 2.26
N GLY A 116 0.45 2.27 2.67
CA GLY A 116 1.69 1.57 2.31
C GLY A 116 2.11 1.62 0.85
N GLY A 117 1.50 2.46 0.03
CA GLY A 117 1.75 2.51 -1.42
C GLY A 117 3.22 2.64 -1.79
N MET A 118 3.97 3.53 -1.13
CA MET A 118 5.41 3.69 -1.37
C MET A 118 6.23 2.47 -0.95
N MET A 119 5.86 1.82 0.16
CA MET A 119 6.53 0.60 0.60
C MET A 119 6.25 -0.57 -0.33
N LEU A 120 5.01 -0.72 -0.79
CA LEU A 120 4.64 -1.68 -1.82
C LEU A 120 5.42 -1.46 -3.11
N LEU A 121 5.53 -0.21 -3.55
CA LEU A 121 6.32 0.17 -4.72
C LEU A 121 7.79 -0.24 -4.56
N LEU A 122 8.40 0.00 -3.40
CA LEU A 122 9.76 -0.40 -3.10
C LEU A 122 9.93 -1.93 -3.13
N VAL A 123 9.03 -2.68 -2.53
CA VAL A 123 9.08 -4.14 -2.54
C VAL A 123 8.91 -4.69 -3.96
N LEU A 124 7.93 -4.20 -4.71
CA LEU A 124 7.70 -4.61 -6.08
C LEU A 124 8.93 -4.34 -6.96
N THR A 125 9.53 -3.17 -6.85
CA THR A 125 10.67 -2.78 -7.70
C THR A 125 11.99 -3.42 -7.26
N THR A 126 12.26 -3.47 -5.96
CA THR A 126 13.57 -3.91 -5.43
C THR A 126 13.63 -5.43 -5.25
N PHE A 127 12.62 -6.03 -4.60
CA PHE A 127 12.62 -7.45 -4.28
C PHE A 127 12.06 -8.32 -5.40
N LEU A 128 10.92 -7.91 -5.98
CA LEU A 128 10.30 -8.69 -7.06
C LEU A 128 10.82 -8.32 -8.45
N GLY A 129 11.44 -7.14 -8.61
CA GLY A 129 12.05 -6.74 -9.87
C GLY A 129 11.08 -6.19 -10.91
N TYR A 130 9.92 -5.69 -10.49
CA TYR A 130 8.95 -5.06 -11.39
C TYR A 130 9.52 -3.79 -12.02
N PRO A 131 9.28 -3.55 -13.33
CA PRO A 131 9.53 -2.25 -13.94
C PRO A 131 8.62 -1.19 -13.31
N MET A 132 9.08 0.06 -13.26
CA MET A 132 8.45 1.13 -12.49
C MET A 132 6.96 1.33 -12.83
N HIS A 133 6.62 1.39 -14.11
CA HIS A 133 5.24 1.59 -14.57
C HIS A 133 4.28 0.46 -14.13
N LEU A 134 4.75 -0.78 -14.14
CA LEU A 134 3.97 -1.94 -13.69
C LEU A 134 3.90 -2.00 -12.18
N ALA A 135 4.98 -1.61 -11.49
CA ALA A 135 5.04 -1.57 -10.02
C ALA A 135 4.08 -0.51 -9.45
N VAL A 136 3.99 0.68 -10.07
CA VAL A 136 3.07 1.74 -9.64
C VAL A 136 1.63 1.26 -9.73
N GLY A 137 1.18 0.75 -10.88
CA GLY A 137 -0.20 0.27 -11.02
C GLY A 137 -0.52 -0.89 -10.07
N THR A 138 0.42 -1.82 -9.90
CA THR A 138 0.25 -2.97 -9.02
C THR A 138 0.27 -2.57 -7.54
N SER A 139 1.12 -1.61 -7.13
CA SER A 139 1.14 -1.12 -5.75
C SER A 139 -0.14 -0.39 -5.38
N VAL A 140 -0.69 0.43 -6.27
CA VAL A 140 -1.96 1.13 -6.06
C VAL A 140 -3.12 0.13 -5.96
N PHE A 141 -3.11 -0.94 -6.76
CA PHE A 141 -4.12 -2.00 -6.65
C PHE A 141 -4.06 -2.70 -5.27
N ILE A 142 -2.87 -3.09 -4.80
CA ILE A 142 -2.72 -3.72 -3.49
C ILE A 142 -3.09 -2.72 -2.38
N MET A 143 -2.70 -1.45 -2.53
CA MET A 143 -3.02 -0.36 -1.60
C MET A 143 -4.53 -0.21 -1.39
N ALA A 144 -5.36 -0.35 -2.42
CA ALA A 144 -6.82 -0.28 -2.29
C ALA A 144 -7.35 -1.31 -1.27
N PHE A 145 -6.85 -2.53 -1.30
CA PHE A 145 -7.26 -3.57 -0.37
C PHE A 145 -6.64 -3.42 1.03
N THR A 146 -5.38 -3.01 1.11
CA THR A 146 -4.73 -2.77 2.42
C THR A 146 -5.36 -1.58 3.14
N ALA A 147 -5.68 -0.50 2.42
CA ALA A 147 -6.37 0.64 2.97
C ALA A 147 -7.80 0.29 3.44
N LEU A 148 -8.51 -0.56 2.68
CA LEU A 148 -9.83 -1.06 3.09
C LEU A 148 -9.74 -1.87 4.38
N THR A 149 -8.80 -2.81 4.45
CA THR A 149 -8.59 -3.64 5.64
C THR A 149 -8.18 -2.80 6.86
N GLY A 150 -7.26 -1.86 6.66
CA GLY A 150 -6.82 -0.92 7.69
C GLY A 150 -7.96 -0.01 8.16
N GLY A 151 -8.72 0.57 7.23
CA GLY A 151 -9.85 1.45 7.53
C GLY A 151 -10.94 0.73 8.34
N ILE A 152 -11.31 -0.47 7.94
CA ILE A 152 -12.27 -1.31 8.69
C ILE A 152 -11.73 -1.59 10.10
N SER A 153 -10.45 -1.99 10.23
CA SER A 153 -9.84 -2.27 11.53
C SER A 153 -9.85 -1.04 12.44
N HIS A 154 -9.54 0.15 11.91
CA HIS A 154 -9.56 1.39 12.68
C HIS A 154 -10.97 1.77 13.14
N PHE A 155 -11.99 1.58 12.30
CA PHE A 155 -13.38 1.87 12.72
C PHE A 155 -13.93 0.86 13.72
N MET A 156 -13.49 -0.40 13.65
CA MET A 156 -13.88 -1.39 14.68
C MET A 156 -13.25 -1.10 16.05
N ILE A 157 -12.10 -0.45 16.09
CA ILE A 157 -11.37 -0.12 17.33
C ILE A 157 -11.76 1.28 17.83
N GLY A 158 -11.82 2.28 16.96
CA GLY A 158 -11.96 3.71 17.27
C GLY A 158 -13.41 4.24 17.25
N GLY A 159 -14.38 3.49 16.76
CA GLY A 159 -15.78 3.93 16.62
C GLY A 159 -16.12 4.60 15.29
N VAL A 160 -17.30 5.21 15.22
CA VAL A 160 -17.81 5.81 13.97
C VAL A 160 -17.18 7.20 13.76
N PRO A 161 -16.53 7.47 12.61
CA PRO A 161 -15.90 8.74 12.33
C PRO A 161 -16.94 9.86 12.12
N ASP A 162 -16.50 11.11 12.19
CA ASP A 162 -17.31 12.26 11.78
C ASP A 162 -17.70 12.15 10.30
N ILE A 163 -19.00 11.96 10.04
CA ILE A 163 -19.54 11.73 8.70
C ILE A 163 -19.26 12.90 7.76
N LEU A 164 -19.30 14.14 8.26
CA LEU A 164 -19.05 15.32 7.44
C LEU A 164 -17.59 15.34 6.94
N SER A 165 -16.65 15.12 7.83
CA SER A 165 -15.23 15.05 7.50
C SER A 165 -14.92 13.89 6.53
N LEU A 166 -15.56 12.74 6.72
CA LEU A 166 -15.45 11.59 5.81
C LEU A 166 -15.94 11.94 4.41
N VAL A 167 -17.14 12.50 4.28
CA VAL A 167 -17.74 12.86 2.98
C VAL A 167 -16.88 13.90 2.25
N LEU A 168 -16.46 14.96 2.94
CA LEU A 168 -15.60 15.99 2.35
C LEU A 168 -14.27 15.39 1.87
N CYS A 169 -13.62 14.59 2.70
CA CYS A 169 -12.35 13.96 2.34
C CYS A 169 -12.51 13.05 1.11
N VAL A 170 -13.54 12.22 1.07
CA VAL A 170 -13.83 11.33 -0.07
C VAL A 170 -14.10 12.14 -1.34
N VAL A 171 -14.93 13.18 -1.30
CA VAL A 171 -15.28 13.99 -2.47
C VAL A 171 -14.03 14.66 -3.05
N PHE A 172 -13.25 15.34 -2.20
CA PHE A 172 -12.03 16.01 -2.66
C PHE A 172 -10.99 15.02 -3.18
N THR A 173 -10.81 13.89 -2.52
CA THR A 173 -9.86 12.85 -2.96
C THR A 173 -10.25 12.27 -4.32
N LEU A 174 -11.53 11.98 -4.55
CA LEU A 174 -12.02 11.48 -5.84
C LEU A 174 -11.88 12.51 -6.96
N LEU A 175 -12.19 13.77 -6.70
CA LEU A 175 -12.02 14.85 -7.68
C LEU A 175 -10.56 14.97 -8.12
N TRP A 176 -9.63 15.02 -7.17
CA TRP A 176 -8.21 15.12 -7.48
C TRP A 176 -7.63 13.84 -8.10
N ALA A 177 -8.04 12.67 -7.65
CA ALA A 177 -7.63 11.41 -8.25
C ALA A 177 -8.04 11.30 -9.72
N ARG A 178 -9.22 11.83 -10.07
CA ARG A 178 -9.70 11.84 -11.46
C ARG A 178 -8.95 12.83 -12.34
N ILE A 179 -8.51 13.95 -11.78
CA ILE A 179 -7.74 14.97 -12.52
C ILE A 179 -6.29 14.49 -12.74
N ALA A 180 -5.72 13.77 -11.76
CA ALA A 180 -4.34 13.32 -11.79
C ALA A 180 -4.12 11.99 -12.57
N ALA A 181 -5.18 11.22 -12.83
CA ALA A 181 -5.12 9.95 -13.56
C ALA A 181 -5.35 10.12 -15.07
#